data_0fbc75ed983be197ebec13fc2c55c068
#
_entry.id   0fbc75ed983be197ebec13fc2c55c068
#
_cell.length_a   1.000
_cell.length_b   1.000
_cell.length_c   1.000
_cell.angle_alpha   90.00
_cell.angle_beta   90.00
_cell.angle_gamma   90.00
#
_symmetry.space_group_name_H-M   'P 1'
#
loop_
_entity.id
_entity.type
_entity.pdbx_description
1 polymer ?
#
loop_
_entity_poly.entity_id
_entity_poly.type
_entity_poly.pdbx_seq_one_letter_code
_entity_poly.pdbx_strand_id
1 'polypeptide(L)'
;MPRPIEALLHPDALASNLQVARRHAGDARLWAVIKANAYGHGIERIWPGLLGADGLAMLDLDEAQRVRNLGWRGPVLLLEGCFEPRDLELCSRLNLWHVVHHETQIDWLAAHKTHQPHRVFLKMNSGMNRLGFTGAHLRSAWTRLNALPQVDEISLVTH
;
A
#
# COMPACT_ATOMS: atom_id res chain seq x y z
N MET A 1 8.15 39.46 10.71
CA MET A 1 9.13 38.57 10.09
C MET A 1 8.71 37.13 10.34
N PRO A 2 8.72 36.25 9.35
CA PRO A 2 8.45 34.84 9.58
C PRO A 2 9.52 34.27 10.53
N ARG A 3 9.15 33.30 11.38
CA ARG A 3 10.12 32.59 12.21
C ARG A 3 11.15 31.89 11.31
N PRO A 4 12.44 31.92 11.61
CA PRO A 4 13.45 31.21 10.85
C PRO A 4 13.37 29.71 11.19
N ILE A 5 12.40 29.02 10.56
CA ILE A 5 12.23 27.57 10.70
C ILE A 5 12.69 26.92 9.42
N GLU A 6 13.64 26.02 9.53
CA GLU A 6 14.19 25.26 8.42
C GLU A 6 14.03 23.76 8.67
N ALA A 7 13.67 23.00 7.64
CA ALA A 7 13.64 21.54 7.65
C ALA A 7 14.72 21.01 6.68
N LEU A 8 15.75 20.40 7.24
CA LEU A 8 16.81 19.76 6.45
C LEU A 8 16.46 18.30 6.21
N LEU A 9 16.42 17.91 4.94
CA LEU A 9 16.13 16.54 4.52
C LEU A 9 17.43 15.87 4.06
N HIS A 10 17.64 14.65 4.56
CA HIS A 10 18.83 13.84 4.26
C HIS A 10 18.44 12.51 3.61
N PRO A 11 18.22 12.45 2.27
CA PRO A 11 17.86 11.21 1.57
C PRO A 11 18.87 10.08 1.78
N ASP A 12 20.16 10.40 1.92
CA ASP A 12 21.21 9.41 2.19
C ASP A 12 21.04 8.75 3.57
N ALA A 13 20.60 9.51 4.58
CA ALA A 13 20.26 8.96 5.88
C ALA A 13 19.05 8.01 5.80
N LEU A 14 18.05 8.36 4.98
CA LEU A 14 16.91 7.47 4.72
C LEU A 14 17.35 6.18 4.02
N ALA A 15 18.21 6.27 3.01
CA ALA A 15 18.79 5.09 2.35
C ALA A 15 19.57 4.21 3.34
N SER A 16 20.36 4.82 4.22
CA SER A 16 21.10 4.12 5.28
C SER A 16 20.16 3.43 6.28
N ASN A 17 19.07 4.08 6.69
CA ASN A 17 18.06 3.50 7.56
C ASN A 17 17.35 2.30 6.90
N LEU A 18 17.06 2.40 5.61
CA LEU A 18 16.49 1.29 4.84
C LEU A 18 17.45 0.09 4.82
N GLN A 19 18.75 0.32 4.67
CA GLN A 19 19.78 -0.73 4.75
C GLN A 19 19.83 -1.40 6.14
N VAL A 20 19.70 -0.60 7.21
CA VAL A 20 19.60 -1.15 8.58
C VAL A 20 18.37 -2.04 8.71
N ALA A 21 17.20 -1.56 8.29
CA ALA A 21 15.97 -2.34 8.32
C ALA A 21 16.11 -3.66 7.53
N ARG A 22 16.75 -3.63 6.36
CA ARG A 22 16.99 -4.81 5.54
C ARG A 22 17.84 -5.86 6.27
N ARG A 23 18.91 -5.44 6.96
CA ARG A 23 19.73 -6.40 7.71
C ARG A 23 18.96 -7.12 8.82
N HIS A 24 17.96 -6.45 9.43
CA HIS A 24 17.09 -7.05 10.45
C HIS A 24 15.94 -7.87 9.86
N ALA A 25 15.51 -7.55 8.65
CA ALA A 25 14.41 -8.25 7.98
C ALA A 25 14.82 -9.63 7.41
N GLY A 26 16.13 -9.89 7.22
CA GLY A 26 16.62 -11.11 6.58
C GLY A 26 16.05 -11.23 5.17
N ASP A 27 15.37 -12.35 4.90
CA ASP A 27 14.77 -12.65 3.59
C ASP A 27 13.41 -11.96 3.35
N ALA A 28 12.86 -11.28 4.36
CA ALA A 28 11.58 -10.59 4.22
C ALA A 28 11.71 -9.36 3.32
N ARG A 29 10.67 -9.07 2.54
CA ARG A 29 10.59 -7.87 1.71
C ARG A 29 10.25 -6.64 2.56
N LEU A 30 10.90 -5.53 2.26
CA LEU A 30 10.70 -4.26 2.93
C LEU A 30 9.79 -3.34 2.13
N TRP A 31 8.69 -2.93 2.76
CA TRP A 31 7.78 -1.92 2.22
C TRP A 31 8.03 -0.59 2.90
N ALA A 32 8.49 0.41 2.15
CA ALA A 32 8.64 1.76 2.68
C ALA A 32 7.27 2.45 2.73
N VAL A 33 6.83 2.82 3.94
CA VAL A 33 5.56 3.54 4.13
C VAL A 33 5.81 5.03 3.93
N ILE A 34 5.19 5.60 2.90
CA ILE A 34 5.38 7.01 2.49
C ILE A 34 4.06 7.80 2.40
N LYS A 35 3.04 7.35 3.12
CA LYS A 35 1.74 8.02 3.20
C LYS A 35 1.85 9.46 3.70
N ALA A 36 0.82 10.26 3.49
CA ALA A 36 0.74 11.67 3.87
C ALA A 36 1.94 12.49 3.35
N ASN A 37 2.21 12.35 2.03
CA ASN A 37 3.33 13.00 1.35
C ASN A 37 4.68 12.71 2.04
N ALA A 38 4.92 11.43 2.30
CA ALA A 38 6.08 10.94 3.06
C ALA A 38 6.16 11.59 4.44
N TYR A 39 5.06 11.53 5.20
CA TYR A 39 4.92 12.17 6.53
C TYR A 39 5.25 13.68 6.51
N GLY A 40 4.90 14.36 5.42
CA GLY A 40 5.14 15.78 5.23
C GLY A 40 6.54 16.15 4.69
N HIS A 41 7.44 15.19 4.53
CA HIS A 41 8.77 15.45 3.98
C HIS A 41 8.76 15.76 2.48
N GLY A 42 7.75 15.30 1.76
CA GLY A 42 7.65 15.39 0.31
C GLY A 42 8.26 14.19 -0.39
N ILE A 43 7.41 13.43 -1.10
CA ILE A 43 7.81 12.18 -1.78
C ILE A 43 8.99 12.44 -2.72
N GLU A 44 8.92 13.48 -3.53
CA GLU A 44 9.95 13.82 -4.51
C GLU A 44 11.29 14.21 -3.86
N ARG A 45 11.22 14.84 -2.69
CA ARG A 45 12.43 15.29 -1.95
C ARG A 45 13.22 14.14 -1.35
N ILE A 46 12.51 13.11 -0.90
CA ILE A 46 13.14 11.94 -0.27
C ILE A 46 13.34 10.78 -1.25
N TRP A 47 12.92 10.95 -2.51
CA TRP A 47 12.90 9.91 -3.52
C TRP A 47 14.19 9.10 -3.66
N PRO A 48 15.38 9.72 -3.72
CA PRO A 48 16.64 8.97 -3.84
C PRO A 48 16.87 7.97 -2.69
N GLY A 49 16.37 8.29 -1.48
CA GLY A 49 16.50 7.43 -0.30
C GLY A 49 15.58 6.21 -0.29
N LEU A 50 14.59 6.15 -1.21
CA LEU A 50 13.61 5.07 -1.27
C LEU A 50 13.96 3.95 -2.26
N LEU A 51 14.93 4.18 -3.15
CA LEU A 51 15.22 3.27 -4.28
C LEU A 51 15.64 1.86 -3.88
N GLY A 52 16.07 1.65 -2.64
CA GLY A 52 16.42 0.35 -2.10
C GLY A 52 15.25 -0.44 -1.49
N ALA A 53 14.02 0.09 -1.48
CA ALA A 53 12.85 -0.62 -0.98
C ALA A 53 12.39 -1.71 -1.95
N ASP A 54 11.71 -2.75 -1.46
CA ASP A 54 11.08 -3.77 -2.30
C ASP A 54 9.68 -3.36 -2.76
N GLY A 55 9.03 -2.47 -2.01
CA GLY A 55 7.73 -1.92 -2.31
C GLY A 55 7.51 -0.59 -1.59
N LEU A 56 6.52 0.15 -2.03
CA LEU A 56 6.06 1.39 -1.41
C LEU A 56 4.64 1.22 -0.90
N ALA A 57 4.33 1.81 0.26
CA ALA A 57 3.00 1.74 0.84
C ALA A 57 2.49 3.13 1.21
N MET A 58 1.24 3.41 0.88
CA MET A 58 0.60 4.71 1.04
C MET A 58 -0.91 4.58 1.20
N LEU A 59 -1.63 5.68 1.23
CA LEU A 59 -3.08 5.69 1.38
C LEU A 59 -3.79 6.17 0.11
N ASP A 60 -3.23 7.17 -0.57
CA ASP A 60 -3.89 7.91 -1.64
C ASP A 60 -3.47 7.46 -3.04
N LEU A 61 -4.44 7.43 -3.94
CA LEU A 61 -4.23 7.16 -5.36
C LEU A 61 -3.37 8.23 -6.04
N ASP A 62 -3.49 9.48 -5.61
CA ASP A 62 -2.67 10.58 -6.13
C ASP A 62 -1.19 10.38 -5.78
N GLU A 63 -0.90 9.92 -4.56
CA GLU A 63 0.46 9.55 -4.15
C GLU A 63 1.00 8.38 -4.98
N ALA A 64 0.15 7.37 -5.24
CA ALA A 64 0.50 6.24 -6.08
C ALA A 64 0.80 6.68 -7.53
N GLN A 65 0.01 7.60 -8.08
CA GLN A 65 0.27 8.18 -9.40
C GLN A 65 1.59 8.95 -9.42
N ARG A 66 1.89 9.73 -8.37
CA ARG A 66 3.16 10.49 -8.25
C ARG A 66 4.37 9.56 -8.27
N VAL A 67 4.37 8.47 -7.48
CA VAL A 67 5.50 7.54 -7.49
C VAL A 67 5.65 6.80 -8.81
N ARG A 68 4.55 6.51 -9.52
CA ARG A 68 4.60 5.97 -10.89
C ARG A 68 5.23 6.98 -11.86
N ASN A 69 4.90 8.26 -11.73
CA ASN A 69 5.48 9.32 -12.54
C ASN A 69 6.99 9.54 -12.27
N LEU A 70 7.43 9.31 -11.03
CA LEU A 70 8.85 9.30 -10.65
C LEU A 70 9.62 8.07 -11.17
N GLY A 71 8.94 7.16 -11.87
CA GLY A 71 9.55 5.99 -12.49
C GLY A 71 9.55 4.71 -11.64
N TRP A 72 8.85 4.69 -10.49
CA TRP A 72 8.73 3.47 -9.71
C TRP A 72 7.96 2.39 -10.47
N ARG A 73 8.60 1.24 -10.66
CA ARG A 73 8.00 0.07 -11.35
C ARG A 73 7.72 -1.11 -10.39
N GLY A 74 8.22 -1.03 -9.16
CA GLY A 74 7.99 -2.03 -8.14
C GLY A 74 6.56 -2.00 -7.57
N PRO A 75 6.26 -2.91 -6.63
CA PRO A 75 4.97 -2.96 -5.95
C PRO A 75 4.62 -1.64 -5.25
N VAL A 76 3.33 -1.28 -5.29
CA VAL A 76 2.74 -0.17 -4.53
C VAL A 76 1.48 -0.68 -3.85
N LEU A 77 1.39 -0.51 -2.52
CA LEU A 77 0.29 -0.98 -1.70
C LEU A 77 -0.51 0.19 -1.14
N LEU A 78 -1.83 0.17 -1.36
CA LEU A 78 -2.78 1.03 -0.67
C LEU A 78 -3.17 0.38 0.66
N LEU A 79 -2.73 0.98 1.78
CA LEU A 79 -2.85 0.41 3.14
C LEU A 79 -4.28 0.37 3.70
N GLU A 80 -5.19 1.14 3.13
CA GLU A 80 -6.63 1.16 3.47
C GLU A 80 -7.50 0.69 2.31
N GLY A 81 -6.88 0.33 1.17
CA GLY A 81 -7.59 -0.14 -0.02
C GLY A 81 -8.31 0.98 -0.76
N CYS A 82 -9.41 0.63 -1.42
CA CYS A 82 -10.25 1.54 -2.17
C CYS A 82 -11.37 2.10 -1.29
N PHE A 83 -11.73 3.37 -1.49
CA PHE A 83 -12.82 4.04 -0.79
C PHE A 83 -14.09 4.10 -1.62
N GLU A 84 -13.96 3.93 -2.94
CA GLU A 84 -15.07 3.95 -3.88
C GLU A 84 -14.86 2.88 -4.97
N PRO A 85 -15.94 2.36 -5.60
CA PRO A 85 -15.83 1.36 -6.67
C PRO A 85 -14.97 1.81 -7.87
N ARG A 86 -15.00 3.11 -8.20
CA ARG A 86 -14.23 3.68 -9.31
C ARG A 86 -12.71 3.64 -9.08
N ASP A 87 -12.27 3.55 -7.83
CA ASP A 87 -10.84 3.49 -7.48
C ASP A 87 -10.19 2.21 -8.01
N LEU A 88 -10.97 1.13 -8.15
CA LEU A 88 -10.49 -0.16 -8.66
C LEU A 88 -9.97 -0.05 -10.10
N GLU A 89 -10.56 0.82 -10.93
CA GLU A 89 -10.08 1.05 -12.29
C GLU A 89 -8.66 1.65 -12.26
N LEU A 90 -8.43 2.62 -11.37
CA LEU A 90 -7.11 3.23 -11.22
C LEU A 90 -6.10 2.25 -10.61
N CYS A 91 -6.53 1.43 -9.65
CA CYS A 91 -5.71 0.36 -9.08
C CYS A 91 -5.26 -0.63 -10.17
N SER A 92 -6.17 -1.04 -11.05
CA SER A 92 -5.85 -1.93 -12.17
C SER A 92 -4.87 -1.27 -13.15
N ARG A 93 -5.15 -0.04 -13.58
CA ARG A 93 -4.33 0.70 -14.54
C ARG A 93 -2.91 0.98 -14.04
N LEU A 94 -2.76 1.32 -12.77
CA LEU A 94 -1.47 1.62 -12.15
C LEU A 94 -0.77 0.39 -11.56
N ASN A 95 -1.38 -0.80 -11.70
CA ASN A 95 -0.90 -2.04 -11.09
C ASN A 95 -0.60 -1.85 -9.60
N LEU A 96 -1.64 -1.43 -8.85
CA LEU A 96 -1.54 -1.25 -7.40
C LEU A 96 -2.04 -2.49 -6.68
N TRP A 97 -1.39 -2.81 -5.59
CA TRP A 97 -1.88 -3.76 -4.61
C TRP A 97 -2.70 -2.99 -3.57
N HIS A 98 -3.76 -3.60 -3.06
CA HIS A 98 -4.60 -2.88 -2.10
C HIS A 98 -5.12 -3.78 -0.99
N VAL A 99 -5.29 -3.18 0.18
CA VAL A 99 -5.83 -3.87 1.34
C VAL A 99 -7.35 -4.01 1.20
N VAL A 100 -7.87 -5.17 1.58
CA VAL A 100 -9.30 -5.45 1.74
C VAL A 100 -9.56 -5.70 3.21
N HIS A 101 -10.40 -4.89 3.82
CA HIS A 101 -10.68 -4.91 5.25
C HIS A 101 -12.18 -4.87 5.60
N HIS A 102 -13.05 -4.77 4.60
CA HIS A 102 -14.49 -4.70 4.75
C HIS A 102 -15.22 -5.43 3.61
N GLU A 103 -16.39 -6.00 3.89
CA GLU A 103 -17.19 -6.75 2.93
C GLU A 103 -17.55 -5.94 1.68
N THR A 104 -17.85 -4.65 1.84
CA THR A 104 -18.19 -3.75 0.73
C THR A 104 -17.08 -3.68 -0.32
N GLN A 105 -15.80 -3.76 0.08
CA GLN A 105 -14.68 -3.77 -0.87
C GLN A 105 -14.65 -5.08 -1.67
N ILE A 106 -15.08 -6.20 -1.08
CA ILE A 106 -15.23 -7.48 -1.79
C ILE A 106 -16.38 -7.40 -2.80
N ASP A 107 -17.49 -6.76 -2.42
CA ASP A 107 -18.63 -6.55 -3.31
C ASP A 107 -18.24 -5.69 -4.52
N TRP A 108 -17.45 -4.64 -4.30
CA TRP A 108 -16.92 -3.81 -5.39
C TRP A 108 -16.01 -4.60 -6.33
N LEU A 109 -15.11 -5.41 -5.79
CA LEU A 109 -14.24 -6.28 -6.58
C LEU A 109 -15.05 -7.27 -7.42
N ALA A 110 -16.08 -7.89 -6.82
CA ALA A 110 -16.96 -8.84 -7.53
C ALA A 110 -17.72 -8.20 -8.70
N ALA A 111 -18.08 -6.93 -8.56
CA ALA A 111 -18.80 -6.18 -9.59
C ALA A 111 -17.86 -5.53 -10.63
N HIS A 112 -16.57 -5.44 -10.35
CA HIS A 112 -15.61 -4.73 -11.21
C HIS A 112 -15.23 -5.55 -12.44
N LYS A 113 -15.32 -4.92 -13.61
CA LYS A 113 -14.82 -5.48 -14.87
C LYS A 113 -13.41 -5.01 -15.10
N THR A 114 -12.45 -5.80 -14.68
CA THR A 114 -11.03 -5.43 -14.79
C THR A 114 -10.37 -5.99 -16.04
N HIS A 115 -9.39 -5.27 -16.59
CA HIS A 115 -8.49 -5.75 -17.63
C HIS A 115 -7.27 -6.50 -17.06
N GLN A 116 -6.91 -6.21 -15.82
CA GLN A 116 -5.82 -6.88 -15.10
C GLN A 116 -6.29 -7.30 -13.71
N PRO A 117 -6.02 -8.53 -13.30
CA PRO A 117 -6.41 -9.01 -11.98
C PRO A 117 -5.79 -8.17 -10.86
N HIS A 118 -6.51 -8.08 -9.74
CA HIS A 118 -6.05 -7.39 -8.55
C HIS A 118 -5.22 -8.30 -7.66
N ARG A 119 -4.21 -7.73 -7.02
CA ARG A 119 -3.50 -8.34 -5.89
C ARG A 119 -3.95 -7.67 -4.62
N VAL A 120 -4.41 -8.47 -3.66
CA VAL A 120 -5.01 -7.93 -2.44
C VAL A 120 -4.30 -8.41 -1.18
N PHE A 121 -4.29 -7.56 -0.17
CA PHE A 121 -3.90 -7.89 1.19
C PHE A 121 -5.16 -7.96 2.05
N LEU A 122 -5.61 -9.17 2.35
CA LEU A 122 -6.74 -9.38 3.24
C LEU A 122 -6.33 -9.04 4.68
N LYS A 123 -6.98 -8.05 5.27
CA LYS A 123 -6.62 -7.54 6.58
C LYS A 123 -7.34 -8.24 7.71
N MET A 124 -6.55 -8.83 8.61
CA MET A 124 -7.02 -9.37 9.87
C MET A 124 -6.95 -8.32 10.99
N ASN A 125 -8.04 -8.18 11.74
CA ASN A 125 -8.02 -7.47 13.01
C ASN A 125 -7.49 -8.42 14.08
N SER A 126 -6.24 -8.24 14.48
CA SER A 126 -5.56 -9.05 15.49
C SER A 126 -5.48 -8.37 16.86
N GLY A 127 -6.25 -7.27 17.07
CA GLY A 127 -6.31 -6.59 18.37
C GLY A 127 -6.25 -5.08 18.33
N MET A 128 -5.88 -4.46 17.20
CA MET A 128 -5.86 -3.00 17.07
C MET A 128 -7.27 -2.37 17.03
N ASN A 129 -8.28 -3.13 16.57
CA ASN A 129 -9.70 -2.74 16.56
C ASN A 129 -10.02 -1.47 15.75
N ARG A 130 -9.25 -1.19 14.71
CA ARG A 130 -9.52 -0.08 13.79
C ARG A 130 -10.14 -0.56 12.48
N LEU A 131 -9.46 -1.49 11.78
CA LEU A 131 -9.88 -2.04 10.49
C LEU A 131 -9.53 -3.53 10.44
N GLY A 132 -10.24 -4.27 9.58
CA GLY A 132 -9.96 -5.68 9.32
C GLY A 132 -11.03 -6.62 9.81
N PHE A 133 -11.00 -7.84 9.29
CA PHE A 133 -11.94 -8.90 9.63
C PHE A 133 -11.53 -9.60 10.92
N THR A 134 -12.51 -9.94 11.74
CA THR A 134 -12.31 -10.84 12.89
C THR A 134 -12.27 -12.30 12.43
N GLY A 135 -11.80 -13.24 13.26
CA GLY A 135 -11.44 -14.59 12.86
C GLY A 135 -12.45 -15.34 11.99
N ALA A 136 -13.74 -15.40 12.37
CA ALA A 136 -14.77 -16.09 11.58
C ALA A 136 -15.05 -15.38 10.25
N HIS A 137 -15.14 -14.06 10.26
CA HIS A 137 -15.36 -13.24 9.08
C HIS A 137 -14.16 -13.25 8.13
N LEU A 138 -12.93 -13.34 8.65
CA LEU A 138 -11.71 -13.44 7.84
C LEU A 138 -11.75 -14.64 6.89
N ARG A 139 -12.19 -15.82 7.40
CA ARG A 139 -12.28 -17.03 6.59
C ARG A 139 -13.33 -16.89 5.49
N SER A 140 -14.49 -16.32 5.81
CA SER A 140 -15.53 -16.03 4.81
C SER A 140 -15.03 -15.06 3.74
N ALA A 141 -14.39 -13.95 4.14
CA ALA A 141 -13.82 -12.96 3.24
C ALA A 141 -12.76 -13.58 2.32
N TRP A 142 -11.86 -14.41 2.86
CA TRP A 142 -10.88 -15.13 2.06
C TRP A 142 -11.52 -16.05 1.03
N THR A 143 -12.54 -16.84 1.42
CA THR A 143 -13.25 -17.74 0.53
C THR A 143 -13.93 -16.96 -0.60
N ARG A 144 -14.56 -15.82 -0.30
CA ARG A 144 -15.18 -14.96 -1.31
C ARG A 144 -14.16 -14.40 -2.28
N LEU A 145 -13.05 -13.83 -1.77
CA LEU A 145 -11.98 -13.26 -2.61
C LEU A 145 -11.34 -14.30 -3.51
N ASN A 146 -11.08 -15.50 -2.97
CA ASN A 146 -10.46 -16.60 -3.72
C ASN A 146 -11.34 -17.15 -4.85
N ALA A 147 -12.65 -16.91 -4.80
CA ALA A 147 -13.59 -17.29 -5.84
C ALA A 147 -13.73 -16.24 -6.94
N LEU A 148 -13.14 -15.04 -6.78
CA LEU A 148 -13.26 -13.96 -7.76
C LEU A 148 -12.18 -14.08 -8.84
N PRO A 149 -12.59 -14.18 -10.14
CA PRO A 149 -11.62 -14.19 -11.23
C PRO A 149 -10.87 -12.85 -11.39
N GLN A 150 -11.35 -11.79 -10.74
CA GLN A 150 -10.72 -10.48 -10.71
C GLN A 150 -9.53 -10.42 -9.72
N VAL A 151 -9.34 -11.44 -8.88
CA VAL A 151 -8.28 -11.49 -7.86
C VAL A 151 -7.26 -12.56 -8.23
N ASP A 152 -6.00 -12.16 -8.40
CA ASP A 152 -4.88 -13.03 -8.78
C ASP A 152 -4.14 -13.57 -7.56
N GLU A 153 -3.94 -12.72 -6.57
CA GLU A 153 -3.15 -13.04 -5.37
C GLU A 153 -3.80 -12.48 -4.11
N ILE A 154 -3.85 -13.30 -3.07
CA ILE A 154 -4.32 -12.90 -1.74
C ILE A 154 -3.20 -13.12 -0.73
N SER A 155 -2.68 -12.04 -0.16
CA SER A 155 -1.76 -12.04 0.98
C SER A 155 -2.52 -11.68 2.25
N LEU A 156 -2.01 -12.08 3.42
CA LEU A 156 -2.58 -11.65 4.70
C LEU A 156 -1.78 -10.47 5.26
N VAL A 157 -2.49 -9.55 5.89
CA VAL A 157 -1.89 -8.41 6.60
C VAL A 157 -2.58 -8.17 7.93
N THR A 158 -1.81 -7.74 8.90
CA THR A 158 -2.29 -7.28 10.20
C THR A 158 -1.52 -6.05 10.66
N HIS A 159 -1.98 -5.45 11.75
CA HIS A 159 -1.32 -4.26 12.32
C HIS A 159 -1.19 -4.41 13.82
#